data_c9f75c4cc5529e2a0638c8309e7f1fe6
#
_entry.id   c9f75c4cc5529e2a0638c8309e7f1fe6
#
_cell.length_a   1.000
_cell.length_b   1.000
_cell.length_c   1.000
_cell.angle_alpha   90.00
_cell.angle_beta   90.00
_cell.angle_gamma   90.00
#
_symmetry.space_group_name_H-M   'P 1'
#
loop_
_entity.id
_entity.type
_entity.pdbx_description
1 polymer ?
#
loop_
_entity_poly.entity_id
_entity_poly.type
_entity_poly.pdbx_seq_one_letter_code
_entity_poly.pdbx_strand_id
1 'polypeptide(L)'
;EATPNRVTQLRTEETDGYRALQVTAGTKKANRVNKAAAGQFAKAGVEAGRGLWEFRLEDNEGADIEVGSEITVEIFNDTKKIDVTGTSKGKGFAGAIKRWNFSSQRMTHGNSLSHRAPGSIGQNQSPGKVFKGKKMAGQLGNKQVTTQSLEVVRIDVENSLILVKGAVPGATGNDVIVKPAVKA
;
A
#
# COMPACT_ATOMS: atom_id res chain seq x y z
N GLU A 1 -9.25 -11.73 -3.56
CA GLU A 1 -10.27 -11.31 -4.53
C GLU A 1 -9.71 -10.14 -5.35
N ALA A 2 -9.85 -10.20 -6.67
CA ALA A 2 -9.36 -9.20 -7.63
C ALA A 2 -10.54 -8.74 -8.49
N THR A 3 -11.48 -8.03 -7.85
CA THR A 3 -12.65 -7.48 -8.55
C THR A 3 -12.21 -6.62 -9.75
N PRO A 4 -12.95 -6.66 -10.88
CA PRO A 4 -12.62 -5.84 -12.04
C PRO A 4 -12.41 -4.37 -11.67
N ASN A 5 -11.33 -3.79 -12.19
CA ASN A 5 -11.01 -2.38 -11.97
C ASN A 5 -11.56 -1.56 -13.14
N ARG A 6 -12.36 -0.54 -12.84
CA ARG A 6 -12.95 0.35 -13.85
C ARG A 6 -12.07 1.56 -14.04
N VAL A 7 -11.79 1.90 -15.29
CA VAL A 7 -10.96 3.04 -15.67
C VAL A 7 -11.76 4.33 -15.52
N THR A 8 -11.27 5.26 -14.70
CA THR A 8 -11.93 6.54 -14.43
C THR A 8 -11.33 7.70 -15.19
N GLN A 9 -10.03 7.66 -15.48
CA GLN A 9 -9.32 8.72 -16.19
C GLN A 9 -8.01 8.21 -16.77
N LEU A 10 -7.66 8.73 -17.93
CA LEU A 10 -6.34 8.62 -18.54
C LEU A 10 -5.61 9.95 -18.34
N ARG A 11 -4.39 9.90 -17.83
CA ARG A 11 -3.46 11.03 -17.73
C ARG A 11 -2.57 11.05 -18.96
N THR A 12 -2.38 12.21 -19.53
CA THR A 12 -1.53 12.42 -20.71
C THR A 12 -0.42 13.41 -20.40
N GLU A 13 0.69 13.32 -21.11
CA GLU A 13 1.82 14.24 -20.92
C GLU A 13 1.45 15.70 -21.22
N GLU A 14 0.58 15.92 -22.22
CA GLU A 14 0.18 17.26 -22.63
C GLU A 14 -0.59 18.02 -21.55
N THR A 15 -1.47 17.32 -20.82
CA THR A 15 -2.34 17.96 -19.81
C THR A 15 -1.81 17.82 -18.39
N ASP A 16 -1.21 16.69 -18.07
CA ASP A 16 -0.84 16.32 -16.68
C ASP A 16 0.69 16.26 -16.48
N GLY A 17 1.49 16.29 -17.55
CA GLY A 17 2.95 16.19 -17.50
C GLY A 17 3.48 14.77 -17.29
N TYR A 18 2.62 13.76 -17.32
CA TYR A 18 2.98 12.34 -17.22
C TYR A 18 1.84 11.44 -17.71
N ARG A 19 2.18 10.22 -18.11
CA ARG A 19 1.19 9.21 -18.49
C ARG A 19 0.82 8.33 -17.30
N ALA A 20 -0.47 8.16 -17.07
CA ALA A 20 -0.98 7.28 -16.02
C ALA A 20 -2.43 6.86 -16.29
N LEU A 21 -2.80 5.75 -15.70
CA LEU A 21 -4.14 5.21 -15.69
C LEU A 21 -4.72 5.34 -14.28
N GLN A 22 -5.86 6.01 -14.15
CA GLN A 22 -6.59 6.06 -12.90
C GLN A 22 -7.73 5.05 -12.93
N VAL A 23 -7.82 4.23 -11.88
CA VAL A 23 -8.84 3.18 -11.76
C VAL A 23 -9.59 3.26 -10.44
N THR A 24 -10.77 2.66 -10.43
CA THR A 24 -11.55 2.41 -9.22
C THR A 24 -11.95 0.96 -9.12
N ALA A 25 -12.07 0.44 -7.91
CA ALA A 25 -12.48 -0.94 -7.63
C ALA A 25 -13.58 -1.00 -6.58
N GLY A 26 -14.36 -2.09 -6.62
CA GLY A 26 -15.47 -2.33 -5.72
C GLY A 26 -16.60 -1.32 -5.86
N THR A 27 -17.51 -1.28 -4.89
CA THR A 27 -18.68 -0.40 -4.89
C THR A 27 -18.78 0.40 -3.59
N LYS A 28 -19.30 1.61 -3.67
CA LYS A 28 -19.56 2.48 -2.53
C LYS A 28 -20.98 3.03 -2.60
N LYS A 29 -21.70 2.98 -1.48
CA LYS A 29 -23.06 3.51 -1.41
C LYS A 29 -23.08 4.99 -1.80
N ALA A 30 -24.02 5.40 -2.64
CA ALA A 30 -24.14 6.76 -3.17
C ALA A 30 -24.18 7.85 -2.08
N ASN A 31 -24.85 7.58 -0.96
CA ASN A 31 -24.92 8.51 0.18
C ASN A 31 -23.57 8.74 0.90
N ARG A 32 -22.55 7.94 0.62
CA ARG A 32 -21.20 8.07 1.16
C ARG A 32 -20.21 8.69 0.18
N VAL A 33 -20.67 9.06 -1.02
CA VAL A 33 -19.86 9.69 -2.06
C VAL A 33 -20.12 11.20 -1.99
N ASN A 34 -19.05 12.00 -1.86
CA ASN A 34 -19.18 13.44 -1.89
C ASN A 34 -19.44 13.95 -3.33
N LYS A 35 -19.98 15.17 -3.48
CA LYS A 35 -20.33 15.73 -4.78
C LYS A 35 -19.15 15.80 -5.77
N ALA A 36 -17.95 16.11 -5.29
CA ALA A 36 -16.75 16.18 -6.13
C ALA A 36 -16.40 14.82 -6.72
N ALA A 37 -16.34 13.77 -5.89
CA ALA A 37 -16.10 12.40 -6.36
C ALA A 37 -17.23 11.88 -7.26
N ALA A 38 -18.49 12.18 -6.92
CA ALA A 38 -19.63 11.80 -7.75
C ALA A 38 -19.54 12.40 -9.16
N GLY A 39 -19.12 13.66 -9.26
CA GLY A 39 -18.89 14.34 -10.55
C GLY A 39 -17.79 13.67 -11.37
N GLN A 40 -16.70 13.21 -10.71
CA GLN A 40 -15.61 12.50 -11.38
C GLN A 40 -16.06 11.14 -11.93
N PHE A 41 -16.78 10.35 -11.14
CA PHE A 41 -17.33 9.07 -11.59
C PHE A 41 -18.37 9.23 -12.68
N ALA A 42 -19.24 10.25 -12.58
CA ALA A 42 -20.22 10.57 -13.61
C ALA A 42 -19.57 10.98 -14.94
N LYS A 43 -18.47 11.76 -14.90
CA LYS A 43 -17.69 12.11 -16.10
C LYS A 43 -17.11 10.88 -16.80
N ALA A 44 -16.69 9.88 -16.03
CA ALA A 44 -16.15 8.63 -16.54
C ALA A 44 -17.24 7.61 -16.95
N GLY A 45 -18.51 7.85 -16.60
CA GLY A 45 -19.60 6.91 -16.86
C GLY A 45 -19.55 5.62 -16.04
N VAL A 46 -18.82 5.63 -14.91
CA VAL A 46 -18.59 4.43 -14.07
C VAL A 46 -19.25 4.56 -12.70
N GLU A 47 -19.59 3.42 -12.11
CA GLU A 47 -20.10 3.35 -10.75
C GLU A 47 -19.01 3.74 -9.73
N ALA A 48 -19.42 4.45 -8.66
CA ALA A 48 -18.50 4.89 -7.62
C ALA A 48 -17.90 3.71 -6.85
N GLY A 49 -16.58 3.60 -6.86
CA GLY A 49 -15.83 2.58 -6.15
C GLY A 49 -15.38 3.01 -4.77
N ARG A 50 -14.62 2.13 -4.09
CA ARG A 50 -14.09 2.32 -2.73
C ARG A 50 -13.04 3.42 -2.65
N GLY A 51 -12.23 3.59 -3.72
CA GLY A 51 -11.17 4.57 -3.83
C GLY A 51 -10.75 4.79 -5.28
N LEU A 52 -9.80 5.67 -5.46
CA LEU A 52 -9.16 5.94 -6.75
C LEU A 52 -7.67 5.64 -6.60
N TRP A 53 -7.14 4.86 -7.52
CA TRP A 53 -5.73 4.50 -7.57
C TRP A 53 -5.16 4.84 -8.93
N GLU A 54 -3.90 5.27 -8.95
CA GLU A 54 -3.24 5.70 -10.16
C GLU A 54 -2.01 4.84 -10.41
N PHE A 55 -1.86 4.40 -11.66
CA PHE A 55 -0.75 3.60 -12.12
C PHE A 55 -0.06 4.34 -13.26
N ARG A 56 1.20 4.65 -13.09
CA ARG A 56 2.02 5.21 -14.16
C ARG A 56 2.26 4.17 -15.24
N LEU A 57 2.18 4.60 -16.49
CA LEU A 57 2.40 3.79 -17.67
C LEU A 57 3.73 4.18 -18.32
N GLU A 58 4.45 3.23 -18.87
CA GLU A 58 5.60 3.46 -19.73
C GLU A 58 5.14 3.81 -21.17
N ASP A 59 6.07 4.26 -22.02
CA ASP A 59 5.75 4.93 -23.27
C ASP A 59 4.86 4.14 -24.26
N ASN A 60 4.82 2.82 -24.18
CA ASN A 60 4.03 1.98 -25.08
C ASN A 60 2.91 1.19 -24.38
N GLU A 61 2.67 1.44 -23.08
CA GLU A 61 1.66 0.73 -22.33
C GLU A 61 0.31 1.44 -22.40
N GLY A 62 -0.77 0.64 -22.38
CA GLY A 62 -2.14 1.13 -22.20
C GLY A 62 -2.73 1.92 -23.36
N ALA A 63 -2.19 1.77 -24.59
CA ALA A 63 -2.71 2.45 -25.78
C ALA A 63 -4.15 2.03 -26.12
N ASP A 64 -4.52 0.79 -25.79
CA ASP A 64 -5.84 0.22 -26.09
C ASP A 64 -6.86 0.41 -24.97
N ILE A 65 -6.48 1.14 -23.90
CA ILE A 65 -7.34 1.30 -22.71
C ILE A 65 -8.13 2.59 -22.83
N GLU A 66 -9.45 2.49 -22.78
CA GLU A 66 -10.37 3.65 -22.81
C GLU A 66 -10.97 3.93 -21.43
N VAL A 67 -11.42 5.17 -21.23
CA VAL A 67 -12.16 5.56 -20.03
C VAL A 67 -13.49 4.80 -19.99
N GLY A 68 -13.81 4.20 -18.83
CA GLY A 68 -15.00 3.35 -18.67
C GLY A 68 -14.75 1.86 -18.91
N SER A 69 -13.60 1.47 -19.50
CA SER A 69 -13.26 0.06 -19.67
C SER A 69 -12.98 -0.65 -18.33
N GLU A 70 -13.06 -1.97 -18.33
CA GLU A 70 -12.77 -2.81 -17.18
C GLU A 70 -11.45 -3.57 -17.38
N ILE A 71 -10.62 -3.56 -16.33
CA ILE A 71 -9.39 -4.34 -16.27
C ILE A 71 -9.63 -5.53 -15.34
N THR A 72 -9.58 -6.73 -15.90
CA THR A 72 -9.80 -7.99 -15.20
C THR A 72 -8.50 -8.60 -14.70
N VAL A 73 -8.61 -9.67 -13.92
CA VAL A 73 -7.47 -10.42 -13.40
C VAL A 73 -6.62 -11.08 -14.50
N GLU A 74 -7.13 -11.19 -15.71
CA GLU A 74 -6.48 -11.84 -16.86
C GLU A 74 -5.13 -11.24 -17.22
N ILE A 75 -4.91 -9.94 -16.90
CA ILE A 75 -3.61 -9.29 -17.12
C ILE A 75 -2.43 -9.97 -16.42
N PHE A 76 -2.71 -10.83 -15.42
CA PHE A 76 -1.68 -11.55 -14.68
C PHE A 76 -1.46 -13.00 -15.16
N ASN A 77 -2.16 -13.49 -16.19
CA ASN A 77 -2.10 -14.89 -16.63
C ASN A 77 -0.67 -15.37 -16.94
N ASP A 78 0.15 -14.51 -17.53
CA ASP A 78 1.55 -14.83 -17.86
C ASP A 78 2.55 -14.44 -16.75
N THR A 79 2.03 -13.89 -15.64
CA THR A 79 2.88 -13.35 -14.57
C THR A 79 3.18 -14.41 -13.52
N LYS A 80 4.46 -14.78 -13.36
CA LYS A 80 4.91 -15.78 -12.36
C LYS A 80 5.07 -15.17 -10.95
N LYS A 81 5.50 -13.91 -10.88
CA LYS A 81 5.73 -13.22 -9.61
C LYS A 81 5.11 -11.83 -9.60
N ILE A 82 4.62 -11.43 -8.46
CA ILE A 82 3.97 -10.14 -8.25
C ILE A 82 4.53 -9.41 -7.03
N ASP A 83 4.43 -8.09 -7.06
CA ASP A 83 4.66 -7.20 -5.92
C ASP A 83 3.32 -6.75 -5.37
N VAL A 84 3.13 -6.93 -4.05
CA VAL A 84 1.88 -6.59 -3.37
C VAL A 84 2.12 -5.45 -2.39
N THR A 85 1.45 -4.33 -2.60
CA THR A 85 1.51 -3.15 -1.75
C THR A 85 0.21 -2.99 -0.98
N GLY A 86 0.30 -2.81 0.32
CA GLY A 86 -0.87 -2.58 1.18
C GLY A 86 -0.52 -1.78 2.42
N THR A 87 -1.54 -1.40 3.17
CA THR A 87 -1.36 -0.71 4.45
C THR A 87 -1.26 -1.71 5.58
N SER A 88 -0.13 -1.74 6.26
CA SER A 88 0.13 -2.67 7.37
C SER A 88 -0.83 -2.44 8.54
N LYS A 89 -1.12 -3.50 9.31
CA LYS A 89 -1.95 -3.39 10.53
C LYS A 89 -1.38 -2.35 11.50
N GLY A 90 -2.19 -1.40 11.94
CA GLY A 90 -1.81 -0.43 12.96
C GLY A 90 -1.60 -1.09 14.30
N LYS A 91 -0.53 -0.72 15.01
CA LYS A 91 -0.18 -1.21 16.36
C LYS A 91 -0.14 -0.07 17.40
N GLY A 92 -0.59 1.12 16.99
CA GLY A 92 -0.62 2.31 17.83
C GLY A 92 0.77 2.83 18.17
N PHE A 93 0.85 3.61 19.26
CA PHE A 93 2.13 4.09 19.80
C PHE A 93 2.87 2.92 20.46
N ALA A 94 4.09 2.67 20.05
CA ALA A 94 4.92 1.57 20.54
C ALA A 94 6.25 2.06 21.10
N GLY A 95 6.68 1.48 22.21
CA GLY A 95 7.99 1.75 22.80
C GLY A 95 9.14 1.19 21.93
N ALA A 96 10.37 1.61 22.25
CA ALA A 96 11.56 1.25 21.48
C ALA A 96 11.78 -0.28 21.41
N ILE A 97 11.43 -1.03 22.44
CA ILE A 97 11.55 -2.49 22.46
C ILE A 97 10.64 -3.11 21.38
N LYS A 98 9.34 -2.77 21.36
CA LYS A 98 8.39 -3.33 20.38
C LYS A 98 8.63 -2.82 18.97
N ARG A 99 8.99 -1.53 18.82
CA ARG A 99 9.11 -0.88 17.52
C ARG A 99 10.41 -1.20 16.79
N TRP A 100 11.51 -1.35 17.54
CA TRP A 100 12.87 -1.45 17.00
C TRP A 100 13.64 -2.67 17.50
N ASN A 101 12.99 -3.55 18.28
CA ASN A 101 13.60 -4.73 18.88
C ASN A 101 14.79 -4.39 19.83
N PHE A 102 14.68 -3.30 20.57
CA PHE A 102 15.66 -2.99 21.61
C PHE A 102 15.55 -3.98 22.75
N SER A 103 16.68 -4.31 23.37
CA SER A 103 16.72 -5.11 24.59
C SER A 103 16.15 -4.32 25.76
N SER A 104 15.45 -5.01 26.67
CA SER A 104 15.07 -4.43 27.95
C SER A 104 16.30 -4.28 28.84
N GLN A 105 16.22 -3.37 29.79
CA GLN A 105 17.21 -3.28 30.86
C GLN A 105 16.91 -4.32 31.95
N ARG A 106 17.84 -4.49 32.89
CA ARG A 106 17.68 -5.45 34.02
C ARG A 106 16.44 -5.13 34.84
N MET A 107 15.74 -6.15 35.31
CA MET A 107 14.57 -5.99 36.17
C MET A 107 14.94 -5.85 37.65
N THR A 108 16.14 -6.27 38.03
CA THR A 108 16.68 -6.27 39.39
C THR A 108 18.10 -5.67 39.40
N HIS A 109 18.94 -6.00 40.39
CA HIS A 109 20.32 -5.50 40.53
C HIS A 109 20.41 -3.97 40.63
N GLY A 110 19.54 -3.35 41.44
CA GLY A 110 19.53 -1.92 41.69
C GLY A 110 18.87 -1.07 40.61
N ASN A 111 18.30 -1.66 39.61
CA ASN A 111 17.56 -0.90 38.59
C ASN A 111 16.19 -0.46 39.14
N SER A 112 15.91 0.84 39.08
CA SER A 112 14.63 1.46 39.42
C SER A 112 14.07 2.22 38.26
N LEU A 113 12.77 2.06 37.93
CA LEU A 113 12.01 2.82 36.95
C LEU A 113 12.45 2.69 35.47
N SER A 114 13.68 2.22 35.19
CA SER A 114 14.28 2.24 33.85
C SER A 114 14.27 0.89 33.14
N HIS A 115 13.29 0.03 33.39
CA HIS A 115 13.25 -1.34 32.85
C HIS A 115 13.08 -1.39 31.33
N ARG A 116 12.32 -0.46 30.76
CA ARG A 116 11.96 -0.42 29.33
C ARG A 116 12.41 0.85 28.62
N ALA A 117 13.31 1.61 29.24
CA ALA A 117 13.86 2.83 28.66
C ALA A 117 14.78 2.51 27.46
N PRO A 118 14.82 3.36 26.43
CA PRO A 118 15.64 3.15 25.24
C PRO A 118 17.16 3.24 25.48
N GLY A 119 17.60 3.78 26.63
CA GLY A 119 18.99 4.07 26.91
C GLY A 119 19.48 5.38 26.32
N SER A 120 20.78 5.50 26.09
CA SER A 120 21.37 6.70 25.51
C SER A 120 20.81 7.02 24.12
N ILE A 121 20.49 8.28 23.89
CA ILE A 121 19.97 8.78 22.61
C ILE A 121 21.01 9.57 21.81
N GLY A 122 22.19 9.82 22.39
CA GLY A 122 23.26 10.57 21.74
C GLY A 122 24.49 10.71 22.62
N GLN A 123 25.40 11.54 22.18
CA GLN A 123 26.64 11.91 22.89
C GLN A 123 26.40 13.17 23.70
N ASN A 124 27.47 13.74 24.33
CA ASN A 124 27.43 14.93 25.16
C ASN A 124 27.55 16.22 24.33
N GLN A 125 28.45 17.11 24.71
CA GLN A 125 28.66 18.45 24.12
C GLN A 125 28.93 18.38 22.61
N SER A 126 29.70 17.42 22.17
CA SER A 126 29.90 17.12 20.74
C SER A 126 29.21 15.80 20.41
N PRO A 127 28.25 15.77 19.47
CA PRO A 127 27.76 16.79 18.54
C PRO A 127 26.69 17.75 19.10
N GLY A 128 26.28 17.65 20.39
CA GLY A 128 25.30 18.52 21.04
C GLY A 128 23.87 18.42 20.51
N LYS A 129 23.57 17.34 19.78
CA LYS A 129 22.25 17.09 19.16
C LYS A 129 21.93 15.60 19.07
N VAL A 130 20.65 15.28 18.95
CA VAL A 130 20.20 13.93 18.56
C VAL A 130 20.11 13.87 17.03
N PHE A 131 20.78 12.89 16.44
CA PHE A 131 20.76 12.74 14.99
C PHE A 131 19.37 12.38 14.46
N LYS A 132 19.05 12.88 13.25
CA LYS A 132 17.84 12.50 12.52
C LYS A 132 17.81 10.97 12.29
N GLY A 133 16.63 10.38 12.38
CA GLY A 133 16.49 8.92 12.20
C GLY A 133 16.82 8.09 13.44
N LYS A 134 17.18 8.69 14.58
CA LYS A 134 17.37 7.97 15.85
C LYS A 134 16.12 7.14 16.19
N LYS A 135 16.32 5.84 16.44
CA LYS A 135 15.25 4.90 16.79
C LYS A 135 14.67 5.21 18.16
N MET A 136 13.43 5.68 18.19
CA MET A 136 12.69 6.08 19.39
C MET A 136 11.27 5.51 19.36
N ALA A 137 10.54 5.62 20.47
CA ALA A 137 9.13 5.30 20.55
C ALA A 137 8.32 6.13 19.54
N GLY A 138 7.18 5.61 19.11
CA GLY A 138 6.29 6.27 18.15
C GLY A 138 5.31 5.31 17.50
N GLN A 139 4.58 5.81 16.52
CA GLN A 139 3.60 5.02 15.77
C GLN A 139 4.26 3.80 15.11
N LEU A 140 3.64 2.64 15.29
CA LEU A 140 4.02 1.39 14.64
C LEU A 140 2.84 0.87 13.80
N GLY A 141 3.15 0.40 12.59
CA GLY A 141 2.13 -0.02 11.63
C GLY A 141 1.34 1.15 11.03
N ASN A 142 0.24 0.85 10.33
CA ASN A 142 -0.56 1.80 9.54
C ASN A 142 0.32 2.58 8.54
N LYS A 143 1.25 1.87 7.90
CA LYS A 143 2.14 2.38 6.87
C LYS A 143 1.98 1.56 5.61
N GLN A 144 2.16 2.18 4.46
CA GLN A 144 2.27 1.48 3.20
C GLN A 144 3.54 0.61 3.22
N VAL A 145 3.37 -0.66 2.88
CA VAL A 145 4.43 -1.67 2.81
C VAL A 145 4.24 -2.47 1.54
N THR A 146 5.32 -2.73 0.84
CA THR A 146 5.34 -3.58 -0.35
C THR A 146 6.09 -4.88 -0.04
N THR A 147 5.45 -6.01 -0.28
CA THR A 147 6.09 -7.32 -0.30
C THR A 147 6.40 -7.67 -1.73
N GLN A 148 7.68 -7.84 -2.04
CA GLN A 148 8.18 -8.06 -3.39
C GLN A 148 8.31 -9.53 -3.74
N SER A 149 8.21 -9.84 -5.05
CA SER A 149 8.50 -11.16 -5.65
C SER A 149 7.72 -12.32 -5.04
N LEU A 150 6.43 -12.12 -4.76
CA LEU A 150 5.55 -13.20 -4.34
C LEU A 150 5.16 -14.08 -5.54
N GLU A 151 5.23 -15.39 -5.36
CA GLU A 151 4.86 -16.37 -6.38
C GLU A 151 3.36 -16.44 -6.56
N VAL A 152 2.88 -16.37 -7.82
CA VAL A 152 1.47 -16.60 -8.16
C VAL A 152 1.28 -18.09 -8.34
N VAL A 153 0.42 -18.67 -7.51
CA VAL A 153 0.15 -20.11 -7.54
C VAL A 153 -0.91 -20.46 -8.60
N ARG A 154 -1.97 -19.64 -8.63
CA ARG A 154 -3.11 -19.84 -9.54
C ARG A 154 -3.88 -18.54 -9.71
N ILE A 155 -4.40 -18.34 -10.91
CA ILE A 155 -5.37 -17.30 -11.25
C ILE A 155 -6.69 -17.99 -11.60
N ASP A 156 -7.76 -17.53 -11.00
CA ASP A 156 -9.12 -17.99 -11.27
C ASP A 156 -9.92 -16.81 -11.82
N VAL A 157 -10.09 -16.79 -13.12
CA VAL A 157 -10.75 -15.69 -13.82
C VAL A 157 -12.27 -15.68 -13.51
N GLU A 158 -12.90 -16.84 -13.44
CA GLU A 158 -14.34 -16.95 -13.19
C GLU A 158 -14.75 -16.38 -11.83
N ASN A 159 -13.93 -16.64 -10.79
CA ASN A 159 -14.17 -16.14 -9.44
C ASN A 159 -13.42 -14.85 -9.11
N SER A 160 -12.69 -14.27 -10.08
CA SER A 160 -11.86 -13.08 -9.88
C SER A 160 -10.89 -13.22 -8.69
N LEU A 161 -10.13 -14.33 -8.66
CA LEU A 161 -9.21 -14.65 -7.57
C LEU A 161 -7.76 -14.76 -8.06
N ILE A 162 -6.84 -14.25 -7.26
CA ILE A 162 -5.41 -14.50 -7.40
C ILE A 162 -4.93 -15.23 -6.14
N LEU A 163 -4.38 -16.42 -6.29
CA LEU A 163 -3.77 -17.17 -5.20
C LEU A 163 -2.27 -16.90 -5.18
N VAL A 164 -1.82 -16.33 -4.08
CA VAL A 164 -0.44 -15.89 -3.88
C VAL A 164 0.20 -16.67 -2.73
N LYS A 165 1.43 -17.15 -2.94
CA LYS A 165 2.21 -17.84 -1.91
C LYS A 165 3.01 -16.84 -1.10
N GLY A 166 2.66 -16.66 0.16
CA GLY A 166 3.38 -15.78 1.08
C GLY A 166 2.48 -14.82 1.85
N ALA A 167 3.10 -13.83 2.50
CA ALA A 167 2.39 -12.88 3.34
C ALA A 167 1.98 -11.62 2.55
N VAL A 168 0.69 -11.34 2.56
CA VAL A 168 0.11 -10.10 2.00
C VAL A 168 0.04 -9.04 3.11
N PRO A 169 0.50 -7.80 2.87
CA PRO A 169 0.48 -6.76 3.87
C PRO A 169 -0.95 -6.27 4.17
N GLY A 170 -1.23 -6.04 5.44
CA GLY A 170 -2.50 -5.46 5.90
C GLY A 170 -3.40 -6.41 6.67
N ALA A 171 -4.62 -5.98 6.91
CA ALA A 171 -5.68 -6.77 7.51
C ALA A 171 -6.51 -7.44 6.41
N THR A 172 -7.17 -8.54 6.74
CA THR A 172 -8.14 -9.18 5.87
C THR A 172 -9.25 -8.18 5.50
N GLY A 173 -9.61 -8.12 4.23
CA GLY A 173 -10.62 -7.20 3.70
C GLY A 173 -10.13 -5.79 3.37
N ASN A 174 -8.82 -5.50 3.58
CA ASN A 174 -8.24 -4.24 3.12
C ASN A 174 -7.89 -4.30 1.63
N ASP A 175 -7.91 -3.13 1.00
CA ASP A 175 -7.47 -2.98 -0.38
C ASP A 175 -5.95 -3.10 -0.48
N VAL A 176 -5.49 -3.80 -1.51
CA VAL A 176 -4.08 -3.95 -1.85
C VAL A 176 -3.87 -3.65 -3.32
N ILE A 177 -2.69 -3.14 -3.65
CA ILE A 177 -2.26 -2.91 -5.03
C ILE A 177 -1.36 -4.06 -5.43
N VAL A 178 -1.70 -4.71 -6.52
CA VAL A 178 -0.93 -5.81 -7.12
C VAL A 178 -0.31 -5.32 -8.41
N LYS A 179 0.98 -5.55 -8.59
CA LYS A 179 1.73 -5.23 -9.81
C LYS A 179 2.61 -6.41 -10.20
N PRO A 180 2.98 -6.57 -11.47
CA PRO A 180 4.05 -7.48 -11.85
C PRO A 180 5.32 -7.16 -11.04
N ALA A 181 6.09 -8.20 -10.69
CA ALA A 181 7.30 -8.00 -9.89
C ALA A 181 8.38 -7.28 -10.69
N VAL A 182 8.97 -6.25 -10.10
CA VAL A 182 10.12 -5.54 -10.67
C VAL A 182 11.38 -6.43 -10.69
N LYS A 183 11.46 -7.37 -9.73
CA LYS A 183 12.54 -8.35 -9.61
C LYS A 183 11.98 -9.74 -9.89
N ALA A 184 11.94 -10.12 -11.14
CA ALA A 184 11.47 -11.43 -11.58
C ALA A 184 12.57 -12.48 -11.59
#